data_5442e62fe6038e822bcf69ed9444bc07
#
_entry.id   5442e62fe6038e822bcf69ed9444bc07
#
_cell.length_a   1.000
_cell.length_b   1.000
_cell.length_c   1.000
_cell.angle_alpha   90.00
_cell.angle_beta   90.00
_cell.angle_gamma   90.00
#
_symmetry.space_group_name_H-M   'P 1'
#
loop_
_entity.id
_entity.type
_entity.pdbx_description
1 polymer ?
#
loop_
_entity_poly.entity_id
_entity_poly.type
_entity_poly.pdbx_seq_one_letter_code
_entity_poly.pdbx_strand_id
1 'polypeptide(L)'
;MIAPDKLEQIRQRFAFIEAKLSGGADAGELASLGREYAELKPVVEQIDAYQDYLATIEEAEAMLDDPEMRDLAEEELKEVRARLPEAERAITLALLPKDEADHKPAIIEIRAGTGGDEAALFAGDLLRMYQRFAENRGWKFEIVEESQSAVGGYKEVVANVKGDGVFAVLKYESGVHRVQRVPTTESGGRIHTSAATVAVLPEAEDVDIDIPASDIRIDTMRASGAGGQHVNTTDSAVRITHLPTGIVVTSSEKSQHTNRAKAMQVLRTRLYDLKRQELDDARDATRKGQVGSGDRSERIRTYNFPQGRVTDHRINLTLYKLDQVMQGDLDEFIEALTAADQAEKLAELDP
;
A
#
# COMPACT_ATOMS: atom_id res chain seq x y z
N MET A 1 13.58 9.75 -24.14
CA MET A 1 14.94 9.14 -24.00
C MET A 1 15.33 9.20 -22.52
N ILE A 2 15.60 8.06 -21.92
CA ILE A 2 15.89 7.96 -20.48
C ILE A 2 17.31 8.49 -20.24
N ALA A 3 17.51 9.29 -19.16
CA ALA A 3 18.82 9.82 -18.83
C ALA A 3 19.83 8.68 -18.51
N PRO A 4 20.94 8.56 -19.27
CA PRO A 4 21.90 7.46 -19.09
C PRO A 4 22.47 7.38 -17.67
N ASP A 5 22.70 8.55 -17.04
CA ASP A 5 23.23 8.63 -15.68
C ASP A 5 22.33 7.96 -14.65
N LYS A 6 21.01 8.01 -14.86
CA LYS A 6 20.02 7.39 -13.96
C LYS A 6 20.04 5.85 -14.07
N LEU A 7 20.19 5.35 -15.28
CA LEU A 7 20.32 3.90 -15.53
C LEU A 7 21.59 3.34 -14.88
N GLU A 8 22.71 4.08 -15.03
CA GLU A 8 23.98 3.68 -14.44
C GLU A 8 23.95 3.70 -12.90
N GLN A 9 23.31 4.68 -12.27
CA GLN A 9 23.11 4.72 -10.82
C GLN A 9 22.38 3.49 -10.30
N ILE A 10 21.35 3.03 -11.02
CA ILE A 10 20.58 1.84 -10.63
C ILE A 10 21.44 0.58 -10.73
N ARG A 11 22.22 0.44 -11.80
CA ARG A 11 23.14 -0.69 -11.97
C ARG A 11 24.20 -0.72 -10.86
N GLN A 12 24.78 0.44 -10.53
CA GLN A 12 25.74 0.56 -9.44
C GLN A 12 25.12 0.20 -8.09
N ARG A 13 23.89 0.64 -7.84
CA ARG A 13 23.17 0.27 -6.61
C ARG A 13 22.91 -1.23 -6.53
N PHE A 14 22.49 -1.84 -7.62
CA PHE A 14 22.27 -3.28 -7.70
C PHE A 14 23.57 -4.08 -7.45
N ALA A 15 24.66 -3.71 -8.12
CA ALA A 15 25.95 -4.34 -7.93
C ALA A 15 26.47 -4.20 -6.48
N PHE A 16 26.23 -3.06 -5.86
CA PHE A 16 26.56 -2.84 -4.44
C PHE A 16 25.79 -3.80 -3.53
N ILE A 17 24.46 -3.95 -3.77
CA ILE A 17 23.62 -4.85 -2.97
C ILE A 17 24.05 -6.30 -3.16
N GLU A 18 24.32 -6.71 -4.40
CA GLU A 18 24.79 -8.06 -4.72
C GLU A 18 26.13 -8.37 -4.03
N ALA A 19 27.06 -7.43 -4.05
CA ALA A 19 28.33 -7.56 -3.34
C ALA A 19 28.15 -7.67 -1.82
N LYS A 20 27.25 -6.87 -1.23
CA LYS A 20 26.93 -6.94 0.20
C LYS A 20 26.28 -8.26 0.61
N LEU A 21 25.33 -8.76 -0.18
CA LEU A 21 24.65 -10.05 0.06
C LEU A 21 25.65 -11.22 -0.05
N SER A 22 26.59 -11.15 -1.00
CA SER A 22 27.63 -12.16 -1.19
C SER A 22 28.75 -12.08 -0.15
N GLY A 23 29.05 -10.89 0.36
CA GLY A 23 30.12 -10.62 1.32
C GLY A 23 29.75 -10.86 2.80
N GLY A 24 28.50 -11.23 3.10
CA GLY A 24 27.99 -11.44 4.46
C GLY A 24 27.44 -10.15 5.07
N ALA A 25 26.21 -9.81 4.74
CA ALA A 25 25.48 -8.72 5.36
C ALA A 25 25.06 -9.08 6.78
N ASP A 26 24.95 -8.07 7.65
CA ASP A 26 24.45 -8.26 9.01
C ASP A 26 23.00 -8.77 9.00
N ALA A 27 22.65 -9.64 9.97
CA ALA A 27 21.34 -10.28 10.02
C ALA A 27 20.15 -9.29 9.99
N GLY A 28 20.32 -8.07 10.51
CA GLY A 28 19.32 -6.99 10.47
C GLY A 28 19.14 -6.35 9.09
N GLU A 29 20.21 -6.31 8.26
CA GLU A 29 20.17 -5.71 6.92
C GLU A 29 19.79 -6.73 5.83
N LEU A 30 19.94 -8.03 6.11
CA LEU A 30 19.75 -9.10 5.11
C LEU A 30 18.36 -9.12 4.51
N ALA A 31 17.33 -8.88 5.32
CA ALA A 31 15.93 -8.87 4.87
C ALA A 31 15.60 -7.65 4.00
N SER A 32 16.15 -6.48 4.32
CA SER A 32 15.94 -5.25 3.54
C SER A 32 16.70 -5.28 2.22
N LEU A 33 17.99 -5.69 2.26
CA LEU A 33 18.81 -5.83 1.06
C LEU A 33 18.29 -6.93 0.13
N GLY A 34 17.77 -8.03 0.68
CA GLY A 34 17.17 -9.11 -0.12
C GLY A 34 15.89 -8.64 -0.85
N ARG A 35 15.06 -7.82 -0.22
CA ARG A 35 13.89 -7.20 -0.86
C ARG A 35 14.31 -6.24 -1.97
N GLU A 36 15.22 -5.32 -1.67
CA GLU A 36 15.73 -4.34 -2.65
C GLU A 36 16.40 -5.04 -3.85
N TYR A 37 17.13 -6.13 -3.61
CA TYR A 37 17.69 -6.97 -4.67
C TYR A 37 16.62 -7.57 -5.58
N ALA A 38 15.58 -8.16 -4.97
CA ALA A 38 14.48 -8.76 -5.73
C ALA A 38 13.69 -7.73 -6.56
N GLU A 39 13.57 -6.51 -6.07
CA GLU A 39 12.91 -5.39 -6.77
C GLU A 39 13.75 -4.84 -7.91
N LEU A 40 15.06 -4.66 -7.70
CA LEU A 40 15.95 -4.07 -8.70
C LEU A 40 16.36 -5.06 -9.80
N LYS A 41 16.42 -6.36 -9.52
CA LYS A 41 16.84 -7.37 -10.47
C LYS A 41 16.09 -7.30 -11.81
N PRO A 42 14.74 -7.34 -11.85
CA PRO A 42 14.01 -7.26 -13.12
C PRO A 42 14.20 -5.90 -13.83
N VAL A 43 14.44 -4.83 -13.09
CA VAL A 43 14.72 -3.50 -13.67
C VAL A 43 16.07 -3.49 -14.34
N VAL A 44 17.10 -4.05 -13.70
CA VAL A 44 18.45 -4.14 -14.26
C VAL A 44 18.48 -5.05 -15.50
N GLU A 45 17.77 -6.17 -15.49
CA GLU A 45 17.65 -7.04 -16.66
C GLU A 45 17.03 -6.31 -17.88
N GLN A 46 16.05 -5.40 -17.63
CA GLN A 46 15.48 -4.56 -18.69
C GLN A 46 16.46 -3.47 -19.15
N ILE A 47 17.22 -2.87 -18.22
CA ILE A 47 18.26 -1.89 -18.57
C ILE A 47 19.34 -2.54 -19.43
N ASP A 48 19.81 -3.73 -19.06
CA ASP A 48 20.82 -4.44 -19.82
C ASP A 48 20.32 -4.79 -21.23
N ALA A 49 19.10 -5.32 -21.36
CA ALA A 49 18.50 -5.58 -22.68
C ALA A 49 18.37 -4.32 -23.55
N TYR A 50 18.02 -3.17 -22.96
CA TYR A 50 17.95 -1.90 -23.67
C TYR A 50 19.32 -1.43 -24.13
N GLN A 51 20.34 -1.54 -23.28
CA GLN A 51 21.71 -1.18 -23.62
C GLN A 51 22.25 -2.09 -24.74
N ASP A 52 21.93 -3.38 -24.70
CA ASP A 52 22.28 -4.31 -25.77
C ASP A 52 21.63 -3.91 -27.11
N TYR A 53 20.37 -3.46 -27.10
CA TYR A 53 19.73 -2.93 -28.31
C TYR A 53 20.44 -1.67 -28.85
N LEU A 54 20.86 -0.76 -27.98
CA LEU A 54 21.59 0.45 -28.40
C LEU A 54 22.95 0.10 -28.96
N ALA A 55 23.68 -0.84 -28.33
CA ALA A 55 24.97 -1.32 -28.83
C ALA A 55 24.84 -2.00 -30.20
N THR A 56 23.83 -2.87 -30.36
CA THR A 56 23.53 -3.52 -31.64
C THR A 56 23.22 -2.51 -32.74
N ILE A 57 22.48 -1.43 -32.43
CA ILE A 57 22.21 -0.36 -33.39
C ILE A 57 23.52 0.32 -33.83
N GLU A 58 24.40 0.67 -32.87
CA GLU A 58 25.67 1.32 -33.18
C GLU A 58 26.59 0.42 -34.02
N GLU A 59 26.67 -0.88 -33.69
CA GLU A 59 27.44 -1.87 -34.45
C GLU A 59 26.87 -2.06 -35.87
N ALA A 60 25.57 -2.23 -36.01
CA ALA A 60 24.92 -2.40 -37.30
C ALA A 60 25.01 -1.14 -38.16
N GLU A 61 24.90 0.07 -37.58
CA GLU A 61 25.12 1.32 -38.31
C GLU A 61 26.56 1.44 -38.83
N ALA A 62 27.56 0.98 -38.08
CA ALA A 62 28.95 0.95 -38.52
C ALA A 62 29.19 -0.04 -39.70
N MET A 63 28.39 -1.11 -39.78
CA MET A 63 28.47 -2.13 -40.84
C MET A 63 27.79 -1.69 -42.14
N LEU A 64 26.96 -0.63 -42.16
CA LEU A 64 26.28 -0.16 -43.38
C LEU A 64 27.24 0.32 -44.46
N ASP A 65 28.45 0.74 -44.10
CA ASP A 65 29.48 1.19 -45.03
C ASP A 65 30.17 0.06 -45.79
N ASP A 66 30.03 -1.19 -45.30
CA ASP A 66 30.56 -2.38 -45.94
C ASP A 66 29.49 -2.99 -46.87
N PRO A 67 29.77 -3.06 -48.22
CA PRO A 67 28.81 -3.58 -49.19
C PRO A 67 28.43 -5.07 -48.96
N GLU A 68 29.33 -5.88 -48.35
CA GLU A 68 29.06 -7.28 -48.08
C GLU A 68 28.17 -7.52 -46.82
N MET A 69 28.19 -6.56 -45.91
CA MET A 69 27.45 -6.63 -44.65
C MET A 69 26.17 -5.82 -44.63
N ARG A 70 25.98 -4.94 -45.63
CA ARG A 70 24.88 -3.95 -45.66
C ARG A 70 23.49 -4.60 -45.51
N ASP A 71 23.19 -5.60 -46.29
CA ASP A 71 21.85 -6.22 -46.25
C ASP A 71 21.54 -6.82 -44.89
N LEU A 72 22.54 -7.47 -44.26
CA LEU A 72 22.41 -8.02 -42.90
C LEU A 72 22.23 -6.91 -41.85
N ALA A 73 23.02 -5.86 -41.94
CA ALA A 73 22.93 -4.70 -41.03
C ALA A 73 21.58 -3.98 -41.14
N GLU A 74 21.03 -3.84 -42.36
CA GLU A 74 19.69 -3.25 -42.57
C GLU A 74 18.57 -4.10 -41.95
N GLU A 75 18.65 -5.44 -42.07
CA GLU A 75 17.67 -6.33 -41.45
C GLU A 75 17.75 -6.28 -39.91
N GLU A 76 18.94 -6.32 -39.34
CA GLU A 76 19.18 -6.23 -37.91
C GLU A 76 18.72 -4.87 -37.33
N LEU A 77 19.05 -3.77 -37.98
CA LEU A 77 18.58 -2.43 -37.62
C LEU A 77 17.05 -2.35 -37.62
N LYS A 78 16.40 -2.93 -38.62
CA LYS A 78 14.95 -2.95 -38.70
C LYS A 78 14.32 -3.70 -37.53
N GLU A 79 14.87 -4.85 -37.18
CA GLU A 79 14.36 -5.69 -36.09
C GLU A 79 14.55 -4.99 -34.72
N VAL A 80 15.76 -4.50 -34.44
CA VAL A 80 16.09 -3.86 -33.16
C VAL A 80 15.33 -2.56 -32.98
N ARG A 81 15.23 -1.72 -34.03
CA ARG A 81 14.46 -0.46 -33.98
C ARG A 81 12.96 -0.69 -33.78
N ALA A 82 12.43 -1.84 -34.20
CA ALA A 82 11.03 -2.19 -33.91
C ALA A 82 10.81 -2.55 -32.45
N ARG A 83 11.80 -3.12 -31.75
CA ARG A 83 11.73 -3.52 -30.33
C ARG A 83 12.12 -2.41 -29.35
N LEU A 84 12.94 -1.47 -29.78
CA LEU A 84 13.47 -0.41 -28.92
C LEU A 84 12.41 0.41 -28.20
N PRO A 85 11.30 0.87 -28.85
CA PRO A 85 10.27 1.65 -28.16
C PRO A 85 9.56 0.89 -27.04
N GLU A 86 9.40 -0.43 -27.22
CA GLU A 86 8.80 -1.30 -26.19
C GLU A 86 9.74 -1.45 -24.99
N ALA A 87 11.04 -1.63 -25.24
CA ALA A 87 12.06 -1.70 -24.18
C ALA A 87 12.18 -0.36 -23.44
N GLU A 88 12.18 0.78 -24.13
CA GLU A 88 12.15 2.11 -23.50
C GLU A 88 10.92 2.28 -22.58
N ARG A 89 9.75 1.88 -23.08
CA ARG A 89 8.52 1.95 -22.30
C ARG A 89 8.57 1.05 -21.06
N ALA A 90 9.07 -0.17 -21.21
CA ALA A 90 9.20 -1.13 -20.11
C ALA A 90 10.10 -0.58 -18.99
N ILE A 91 11.27 -0.03 -19.34
CA ILE A 91 12.17 0.59 -18.36
C ILE A 91 11.50 1.81 -17.70
N THR A 92 10.87 2.68 -18.50
CA THR A 92 10.23 3.89 -17.97
C THR A 92 9.14 3.52 -16.95
N LEU A 93 8.36 2.48 -17.23
CA LEU A 93 7.37 1.94 -16.29
C LEU A 93 8.03 1.32 -15.04
N ALA A 94 9.14 0.61 -15.21
CA ALA A 94 9.88 0.01 -14.09
C ALA A 94 10.53 1.06 -13.17
N LEU A 95 10.81 2.26 -13.70
CA LEU A 95 11.39 3.39 -12.96
C LEU A 95 10.34 4.28 -12.28
N LEU A 96 9.05 4.04 -12.50
CA LEU A 96 8.02 4.77 -11.79
C LEU A 96 8.15 4.53 -10.27
N PRO A 97 7.97 5.59 -9.46
CA PRO A 97 8.00 5.44 -8.01
C PRO A 97 6.91 4.44 -7.58
N LYS A 98 7.34 3.33 -7.00
CA LYS A 98 6.43 2.35 -6.40
C LYS A 98 6.00 2.87 -5.04
N ASP A 99 4.74 2.66 -4.69
CA ASP A 99 4.27 2.91 -3.34
C ASP A 99 4.87 1.87 -2.39
N GLU A 100 5.52 2.32 -1.32
CA GLU A 100 6.09 1.43 -0.30
C GLU A 100 5.06 0.48 0.31
N ALA A 101 3.79 0.85 0.25
CA ALA A 101 2.69 0.02 0.73
C ALA A 101 2.27 -1.07 -0.26
N ASP A 102 2.68 -1.03 -1.54
CA ASP A 102 2.20 -1.93 -2.59
C ASP A 102 2.46 -3.43 -2.29
N HIS A 103 3.51 -3.73 -1.54
CA HIS A 103 3.84 -5.11 -1.13
C HIS A 103 3.13 -5.58 0.14
N LYS A 104 2.42 -4.68 0.84
CA LYS A 104 1.76 -5.00 2.12
C LYS A 104 0.46 -5.76 1.92
N PRO A 105 0.03 -6.56 2.91
CA PRO A 105 -1.34 -7.01 3.04
C PRO A 105 -2.29 -5.81 3.12
N ALA A 106 -3.57 -6.02 2.77
CA ALA A 106 -4.56 -4.97 2.79
C ALA A 106 -5.70 -5.27 3.79
N ILE A 107 -6.18 -4.22 4.43
CA ILE A 107 -7.42 -4.22 5.19
C ILE A 107 -8.49 -3.60 4.31
N ILE A 108 -9.58 -4.35 4.05
CA ILE A 108 -10.74 -3.86 3.33
C ILE A 108 -11.84 -3.57 4.33
N GLU A 109 -12.33 -2.34 4.35
CA GLU A 109 -13.51 -1.92 5.11
C GLU A 109 -14.65 -1.64 4.15
N ILE A 110 -15.78 -2.30 4.32
CA ILE A 110 -16.99 -2.10 3.51
C ILE A 110 -18.11 -1.63 4.43
N ARG A 111 -18.70 -0.47 4.11
CA ARG A 111 -19.79 0.11 4.89
C ARG A 111 -21.00 0.38 4.01
N ALA A 112 -22.18 0.09 4.54
CA ALA A 112 -23.42 0.53 3.92
C ALA A 112 -23.50 2.08 3.93
N GLY A 113 -23.70 2.66 2.75
CA GLY A 113 -23.88 4.09 2.57
C GLY A 113 -25.36 4.47 2.43
N THR A 114 -25.66 5.37 1.50
CA THR A 114 -27.01 5.82 1.23
C THR A 114 -27.87 4.71 0.62
N GLY A 115 -29.01 4.36 1.22
CA GLY A 115 -29.94 3.36 0.67
C GLY A 115 -30.54 2.40 1.70
N GLY A 116 -30.24 2.58 2.99
CA GLY A 116 -30.81 1.77 4.09
C GLY A 116 -30.49 0.28 3.94
N ASP A 117 -31.50 -0.56 4.05
CA ASP A 117 -31.38 -2.02 4.00
C ASP A 117 -30.74 -2.53 2.70
N GLU A 118 -31.06 -1.91 1.57
CA GLU A 118 -30.48 -2.27 0.27
C GLU A 118 -28.98 -1.98 0.21
N ALA A 119 -28.52 -0.90 0.83
CA ALA A 119 -27.09 -0.60 0.94
C ALA A 119 -26.36 -1.65 1.77
N ALA A 120 -26.99 -2.17 2.84
CA ALA A 120 -26.43 -3.24 3.67
C ALA A 120 -26.34 -4.58 2.91
N LEU A 121 -27.36 -4.92 2.13
CA LEU A 121 -27.35 -6.09 1.25
C LEU A 121 -26.25 -5.97 0.20
N PHE A 122 -26.12 -4.79 -0.42
CA PHE A 122 -25.06 -4.54 -1.41
C PHE A 122 -23.66 -4.60 -0.81
N ALA A 123 -23.46 -4.13 0.42
CA ALA A 123 -22.20 -4.30 1.14
C ALA A 123 -21.83 -5.79 1.29
N GLY A 124 -22.82 -6.65 1.54
CA GLY A 124 -22.63 -8.10 1.58
C GLY A 124 -22.29 -8.70 0.21
N ASP A 125 -22.85 -8.17 -0.85
CA ASP A 125 -22.52 -8.61 -2.22
C ASP A 125 -21.09 -8.20 -2.60
N LEU A 126 -20.66 -6.99 -2.26
CA LEU A 126 -19.29 -6.53 -2.46
C LEU A 126 -18.29 -7.37 -1.65
N LEU A 127 -18.59 -7.69 -0.39
CA LEU A 127 -17.75 -8.57 0.42
C LEU A 127 -17.53 -9.91 -0.28
N ARG A 128 -18.61 -10.52 -0.76
CA ARG A 128 -18.56 -11.81 -1.47
C ARG A 128 -17.76 -11.72 -2.77
N MET A 129 -17.91 -10.62 -3.50
CA MET A 129 -17.15 -10.34 -4.72
C MET A 129 -15.65 -10.29 -4.42
N TYR A 130 -15.21 -9.54 -3.39
CA TYR A 130 -13.80 -9.44 -3.02
C TYR A 130 -13.26 -10.74 -2.42
N GLN A 131 -14.07 -11.48 -1.66
CA GLN A 131 -13.67 -12.79 -1.17
C GLN A 131 -13.36 -13.75 -2.31
N ARG A 132 -14.23 -13.83 -3.32
CA ARG A 132 -13.98 -14.66 -4.51
C ARG A 132 -12.80 -14.19 -5.35
N PHE A 133 -12.65 -12.88 -5.49
CA PHE A 133 -11.49 -12.32 -6.16
C PHE A 133 -10.18 -12.73 -5.46
N ALA A 134 -10.14 -12.66 -4.13
CA ALA A 134 -9.01 -13.11 -3.33
C ALA A 134 -8.76 -14.62 -3.47
N GLU A 135 -9.81 -15.45 -3.43
CA GLU A 135 -9.74 -16.89 -3.64
C GLU A 135 -9.16 -17.24 -5.02
N ASN A 136 -9.60 -16.56 -6.08
CA ASN A 136 -9.11 -16.76 -7.45
C ASN A 136 -7.61 -16.47 -7.59
N ARG A 137 -7.09 -15.53 -6.77
CA ARG A 137 -5.66 -15.17 -6.74
C ARG A 137 -4.84 -15.95 -5.70
N GLY A 138 -5.47 -16.88 -4.99
CA GLY A 138 -4.82 -17.67 -3.95
C GLY A 138 -4.46 -16.84 -2.70
N TRP A 139 -5.11 -15.71 -2.50
CA TRP A 139 -4.93 -14.87 -1.33
C TRP A 139 -5.77 -15.37 -0.15
N LYS A 140 -5.27 -15.18 1.06
CA LYS A 140 -6.00 -15.49 2.27
C LYS A 140 -6.91 -14.32 2.63
N PHE A 141 -8.22 -14.57 2.71
CA PHE A 141 -9.24 -13.60 3.09
C PHE A 141 -9.81 -13.96 4.47
N GLU A 142 -9.77 -13.03 5.44
CA GLU A 142 -10.17 -13.26 6.80
C GLU A 142 -11.00 -12.08 7.32
N ILE A 143 -12.26 -12.35 7.72
CA ILE A 143 -13.11 -11.33 8.32
C ILE A 143 -12.62 -11.09 9.75
N VAL A 144 -12.29 -9.84 10.08
CA VAL A 144 -11.77 -9.41 11.38
C VAL A 144 -12.91 -8.87 12.25
N GLU A 145 -13.80 -8.09 11.65
CA GLU A 145 -14.91 -7.46 12.36
C GLU A 145 -16.12 -7.37 11.44
N GLU A 146 -17.31 -7.61 12.00
CA GLU A 146 -18.55 -7.48 11.24
C GLU A 146 -19.70 -6.92 12.09
N SER A 147 -20.50 -6.06 11.49
CA SER A 147 -21.76 -5.56 12.02
C SER A 147 -22.88 -5.88 11.04
N GLN A 148 -23.66 -6.92 11.35
CA GLN A 148 -24.73 -7.40 10.49
C GLN A 148 -25.96 -6.47 10.54
N SER A 149 -26.71 -6.41 9.42
CA SER A 149 -28.00 -5.76 9.36
C SER A 149 -29.13 -6.74 9.69
N ALA A 150 -30.24 -6.25 10.24
CA ALA A 150 -31.41 -7.07 10.60
C ALA A 150 -32.07 -7.76 9.37
N VAL A 151 -31.87 -7.23 8.16
CA VAL A 151 -32.42 -7.78 6.91
C VAL A 151 -31.43 -8.66 6.14
N GLY A 152 -30.30 -8.97 6.74
CA GLY A 152 -29.15 -9.60 6.08
C GLY A 152 -28.18 -8.57 5.51
N GLY A 153 -26.99 -9.03 5.08
CA GLY A 153 -25.91 -8.13 4.69
C GLY A 153 -25.25 -7.43 5.87
N TYR A 154 -24.46 -6.40 5.62
CA TYR A 154 -23.61 -5.76 6.62
C TYR A 154 -23.81 -4.26 6.67
N LYS A 155 -23.91 -3.70 7.88
CA LYS A 155 -23.75 -2.26 8.11
C LYS A 155 -22.30 -1.86 7.92
N GLU A 156 -21.42 -2.71 8.44
CA GLU A 156 -19.98 -2.58 8.34
C GLU A 156 -19.34 -3.96 8.40
N VAL A 157 -18.31 -4.17 7.60
CA VAL A 157 -17.45 -5.36 7.67
C VAL A 157 -16.03 -4.99 7.36
N VAL A 158 -15.10 -5.54 8.14
CA VAL A 158 -13.67 -5.36 7.99
C VAL A 158 -13.04 -6.72 7.74
N ALA A 159 -12.26 -6.83 6.69
CA ALA A 159 -11.53 -8.04 6.34
C ALA A 159 -10.05 -7.75 6.11
N ASN A 160 -9.20 -8.69 6.53
CA ASN A 160 -7.78 -8.69 6.24
C ASN A 160 -7.51 -9.61 5.05
N VAL A 161 -6.78 -9.12 4.05
CA VAL A 161 -6.42 -9.87 2.84
C VAL A 161 -4.90 -9.97 2.79
N LYS A 162 -4.38 -11.21 2.82
CA LYS A 162 -2.95 -11.51 2.85
C LYS A 162 -2.54 -12.28 1.62
N GLY A 163 -1.46 -11.83 0.99
CA GLY A 163 -0.87 -12.41 -0.22
C GLY A 163 0.13 -11.46 -0.82
N ASP A 164 0.71 -11.84 -1.93
CA ASP A 164 1.66 -10.99 -2.64
C ASP A 164 0.94 -9.91 -3.45
N GLY A 165 1.39 -8.65 -3.31
CA GLY A 165 0.88 -7.51 -4.06
C GLY A 165 -0.60 -7.16 -3.81
N VAL A 166 -1.16 -7.57 -2.67
CA VAL A 166 -2.58 -7.37 -2.36
C VAL A 166 -2.96 -5.90 -2.39
N PHE A 167 -2.21 -5.05 -1.67
CA PHE A 167 -2.51 -3.63 -1.60
C PHE A 167 -2.35 -2.94 -2.95
N ALA A 168 -1.32 -3.28 -3.72
CA ALA A 168 -1.08 -2.75 -5.07
C ALA A 168 -2.29 -2.91 -6.00
N VAL A 169 -3.01 -4.02 -5.85
CA VAL A 169 -4.18 -4.37 -6.66
C VAL A 169 -5.46 -3.76 -6.10
N LEU A 170 -5.70 -3.92 -4.79
CA LEU A 170 -6.97 -3.55 -4.17
C LEU A 170 -7.10 -2.06 -3.87
N LYS A 171 -6.00 -1.29 -3.82
CA LYS A 171 -6.04 0.17 -3.58
C LYS A 171 -6.97 0.92 -4.55
N TYR A 172 -7.13 0.42 -5.77
CA TYR A 172 -8.02 0.98 -6.78
C TYR A 172 -9.52 0.73 -6.51
N GLU A 173 -9.84 -0.13 -5.55
CA GLU A 173 -11.24 -0.40 -5.16
C GLU A 173 -11.77 0.58 -4.10
N SER A 174 -10.92 1.46 -3.57
CA SER A 174 -11.30 2.46 -2.58
C SER A 174 -12.22 3.53 -3.18
N GLY A 175 -13.37 3.75 -2.54
CA GLY A 175 -14.33 4.77 -2.93
C GLY A 175 -15.79 4.37 -2.74
N VAL A 176 -16.68 5.11 -3.38
CA VAL A 176 -18.14 4.88 -3.34
C VAL A 176 -18.55 3.97 -4.49
N HIS A 177 -19.13 2.82 -4.17
CA HIS A 177 -19.73 1.88 -5.12
C HIS A 177 -21.24 2.06 -5.15
N ARG A 178 -21.80 2.28 -6.33
CA ARG A 178 -23.22 2.52 -6.52
C ARG A 178 -23.91 1.33 -7.17
N VAL A 179 -25.03 0.89 -6.62
CA VAL A 179 -25.85 -0.16 -7.19
C VAL A 179 -27.18 0.40 -7.70
N GLN A 180 -27.64 -0.11 -8.84
CA GLN A 180 -28.96 0.14 -9.42
C GLN A 180 -29.62 -1.21 -9.67
N ARG A 181 -30.59 -1.55 -8.83
CA ARG A 181 -31.41 -2.78 -8.97
C ARG A 181 -32.78 -2.62 -8.29
N VAL A 182 -33.66 -3.56 -8.53
CA VAL A 182 -34.87 -3.72 -7.73
C VAL A 182 -34.46 -4.46 -6.44
N PRO A 183 -34.60 -3.84 -5.25
CA PRO A 183 -34.27 -4.50 -4.00
C PRO A 183 -35.11 -5.74 -3.75
N THR A 184 -34.57 -6.73 -3.06
CA THR A 184 -35.35 -7.90 -2.61
C THR A 184 -36.42 -7.54 -1.60
N THR A 185 -36.32 -6.37 -0.96
CA THR A 185 -37.28 -5.81 0.00
C THR A 185 -38.39 -4.97 -0.66
N GLU A 186 -38.29 -4.72 -1.96
CA GLU A 186 -39.24 -3.88 -2.70
C GLU A 186 -40.31 -4.73 -3.37
N SER A 187 -41.58 -4.50 -3.01
CA SER A 187 -42.73 -5.21 -3.61
C SER A 187 -43.25 -4.59 -4.90
N GLY A 188 -42.90 -3.32 -5.18
CA GLY A 188 -43.41 -2.55 -6.31
C GLY A 188 -42.58 -2.63 -7.59
N GLY A 189 -41.50 -3.40 -7.61
CA GLY A 189 -40.63 -3.58 -8.78
C GLY A 189 -39.87 -2.34 -9.21
N ARG A 190 -39.72 -1.32 -8.36
CA ARG A 190 -39.03 -0.08 -8.67
C ARG A 190 -37.53 -0.27 -8.53
N ILE A 191 -36.76 0.28 -9.49
CA ILE A 191 -35.28 0.31 -9.42
C ILE A 191 -34.88 1.34 -8.37
N HIS A 192 -34.13 0.90 -7.36
CA HIS A 192 -33.50 1.78 -6.37
C HIS A 192 -32.05 2.01 -6.71
N THR A 193 -31.54 3.15 -6.26
CA THR A 193 -30.14 3.50 -6.34
C THR A 193 -29.59 3.59 -4.92
N SER A 194 -28.73 2.65 -4.56
CA SER A 194 -28.08 2.59 -3.26
C SER A 194 -26.55 2.65 -3.42
N ALA A 195 -25.85 2.91 -2.34
CA ALA A 195 -24.40 3.00 -2.33
C ALA A 195 -23.80 2.28 -1.12
N ALA A 196 -22.62 1.72 -1.30
CA ALA A 196 -21.75 1.26 -0.24
C ALA A 196 -20.35 1.87 -0.44
N THR A 197 -19.63 2.06 0.63
CA THR A 197 -18.26 2.60 0.60
C THR A 197 -17.27 1.49 0.85
N VAL A 198 -16.18 1.51 0.12
CA VAL A 198 -15.05 0.60 0.28
C VAL A 198 -13.83 1.45 0.60
N ALA A 199 -13.14 1.14 1.68
CA ALA A 199 -11.82 1.68 1.98
C ALA A 199 -10.81 0.54 1.97
N VAL A 200 -9.67 0.77 1.34
CA VAL A 200 -8.55 -0.18 1.32
C VAL A 200 -7.34 0.50 1.93
N LEU A 201 -6.86 -0.08 3.01
CA LEU A 201 -5.74 0.44 3.79
C LEU A 201 -4.64 -0.62 3.84
N PRO A 202 -3.36 -0.23 3.79
CA PRO A 202 -2.27 -1.18 4.00
C PRO A 202 -2.28 -1.66 5.45
N GLU A 203 -1.96 -2.95 5.68
CA GLU A 203 -1.77 -3.46 7.04
C GLU A 203 -0.61 -2.70 7.70
N ALA A 204 -0.84 -2.18 8.91
CA ALA A 204 0.21 -1.50 9.67
C ALA A 204 1.24 -2.51 10.16
N GLU A 205 2.50 -2.15 10.10
CA GLU A 205 3.56 -2.90 10.75
C GLU A 205 3.51 -2.72 12.26
N ASP A 206 3.96 -3.73 13.01
CA ASP A 206 4.09 -3.63 14.45
C ASP A 206 5.02 -2.47 14.81
N VAL A 207 4.55 -1.64 15.74
CA VAL A 207 5.33 -0.49 16.20
C VAL A 207 6.41 -0.96 17.17
N ASP A 208 7.63 -1.05 16.72
CA ASP A 208 8.77 -1.20 17.62
C ASP A 208 9.27 0.16 18.10
N ILE A 209 9.49 0.28 19.42
CA ILE A 209 9.97 1.51 20.03
C ILE A 209 11.37 1.29 20.56
N ASP A 210 12.33 1.78 19.80
CA ASP A 210 13.68 1.98 20.28
C ASP A 210 13.81 3.38 20.93
N ILE A 211 14.35 3.42 22.16
CA ILE A 211 14.56 4.67 22.90
C ILE A 211 16.06 4.85 23.09
N PRO A 212 16.71 5.64 22.21
CA PRO A 212 18.11 5.94 22.33
C PRO A 212 18.42 6.65 23.66
N ALA A 213 19.53 6.33 24.27
CA ALA A 213 19.95 6.97 25.52
C ALA A 213 20.19 8.48 25.38
N SER A 214 20.46 8.95 24.15
CA SER A 214 20.59 10.38 23.81
C SER A 214 19.26 11.14 23.92
N ASP A 215 18.15 10.47 23.76
CA ASP A 215 16.81 11.07 23.69
C ASP A 215 16.12 11.14 25.04
N ILE A 216 16.77 10.66 26.08
CA ILE A 216 16.26 10.67 27.44
C ILE A 216 17.15 11.51 28.38
N ARG A 217 16.50 12.28 29.23
CA ARG A 217 17.15 12.91 30.37
C ARG A 217 16.62 12.30 31.66
N ILE A 218 17.53 11.84 32.51
CA ILE A 218 17.19 11.20 33.79
C ILE A 218 17.64 12.13 34.92
N ASP A 219 16.68 12.58 35.70
CA ASP A 219 16.91 13.41 36.87
C ASP A 219 16.54 12.60 38.13
N THR A 220 17.37 12.66 39.16
CA THR A 220 17.09 12.08 40.48
C THR A 220 16.63 13.17 41.42
N MET A 221 15.63 12.89 42.24
CA MET A 221 15.07 13.87 43.18
C MET A 221 14.61 13.16 44.46
N ARG A 222 14.35 13.96 45.46
CA ARG A 222 13.73 13.48 46.72
C ARG A 222 12.28 13.09 46.49
N ALA A 223 11.90 11.93 47.03
CA ALA A 223 10.50 11.53 46.99
C ALA A 223 9.65 12.46 47.89
N SER A 224 8.53 12.96 47.34
CA SER A 224 7.56 13.73 48.13
C SER A 224 6.46 12.81 48.62
N GLY A 225 6.26 12.70 49.92
CA GLY A 225 5.18 11.89 50.50
C GLY A 225 5.28 11.77 52.01
N ALA A 226 4.19 11.32 52.66
CA ALA A 226 4.17 10.99 54.07
C ALA A 226 5.03 9.78 54.34
N GLY A 227 6.26 9.99 54.82
CA GLY A 227 7.24 8.93 55.11
C GLY A 227 8.25 9.41 56.15
N GLY A 228 8.91 8.46 56.78
CA GLY A 228 9.92 8.74 57.82
C GLY A 228 11.19 9.37 57.27
N GLN A 229 12.24 9.52 58.12
CA GLN A 229 13.48 10.22 57.88
C GLN A 229 14.20 9.79 56.57
N HIS A 230 14.01 8.56 56.09
CA HIS A 230 14.64 8.04 54.87
C HIS A 230 14.07 8.64 53.56
N VAL A 231 12.77 9.00 53.53
CA VAL A 231 12.10 9.61 52.34
C VAL A 231 12.60 11.04 52.11
N ASN A 232 12.94 11.74 53.20
CA ASN A 232 13.33 13.16 53.15
C ASN A 232 14.87 13.38 52.97
N THR A 233 15.67 12.30 53.06
CA THR A 233 17.13 12.42 53.02
C THR A 233 17.77 11.73 51.78
N THR A 234 17.02 10.91 51.08
CA THR A 234 17.60 10.13 49.95
C THR A 234 16.94 10.51 48.62
N ASP A 235 17.75 10.79 47.59
CA ASP A 235 17.28 11.10 46.23
C ASP A 235 16.88 9.79 45.52
N SER A 236 15.80 9.13 46.01
CA SER A 236 15.34 7.84 45.49
C SER A 236 14.37 7.96 44.31
N ALA A 237 13.68 9.08 44.17
CA ALA A 237 12.75 9.30 43.08
C ALA A 237 13.50 9.59 41.78
N VAL A 238 13.00 9.03 40.67
CA VAL A 238 13.56 9.17 39.33
C VAL A 238 12.54 9.83 38.42
N ARG A 239 12.97 10.85 37.71
CA ARG A 239 12.22 11.52 36.66
C ARG A 239 12.94 11.29 35.33
N ILE A 240 12.22 10.71 34.37
CA ILE A 240 12.72 10.53 33.01
C ILE A 240 11.92 11.46 32.09
N THR A 241 12.64 12.27 31.33
CA THR A 241 12.07 13.14 30.31
C THR A 241 12.55 12.66 28.95
N HIS A 242 11.62 12.34 28.05
CA HIS A 242 11.92 12.07 26.67
C HIS A 242 11.99 13.39 25.91
N LEU A 243 13.17 13.75 25.43
CA LEU A 243 13.48 15.06 24.86
C LEU A 243 12.68 15.38 23.58
N PRO A 244 12.53 14.45 22.62
CA PRO A 244 11.80 14.73 21.37
C PRO A 244 10.31 14.98 21.59
N THR A 245 9.63 14.19 22.45
CA THR A 245 8.18 14.28 22.67
C THR A 245 7.79 15.13 23.89
N GLY A 246 8.74 15.45 24.76
CA GLY A 246 8.47 16.16 26.01
C GLY A 246 7.75 15.32 27.08
N ILE A 247 7.54 14.02 26.85
CA ILE A 247 6.88 13.13 27.81
C ILE A 247 7.73 12.99 29.06
N VAL A 248 7.12 13.23 30.22
CA VAL A 248 7.77 13.12 31.54
C VAL A 248 7.13 11.99 32.32
N VAL A 249 7.96 11.11 32.87
CA VAL A 249 7.55 10.03 33.76
C VAL A 249 8.34 10.13 35.06
N THR A 250 7.64 10.03 36.19
CA THR A 250 8.25 10.05 37.52
C THR A 250 7.88 8.79 38.28
N SER A 251 8.86 8.17 38.95
CA SER A 251 8.66 7.04 39.85
C SER A 251 9.34 7.34 41.18
N SER A 252 8.65 7.08 42.30
CA SER A 252 9.06 7.51 43.65
C SER A 252 8.95 6.40 44.71
N GLU A 253 9.38 5.17 44.37
CA GLU A 253 9.47 4.06 45.35
C GLU A 253 10.76 4.10 46.16
N LYS A 254 10.97 3.11 47.04
CA LYS A 254 12.09 3.06 47.97
C LYS A 254 13.48 2.91 47.31
N SER A 255 13.55 2.34 46.11
CA SER A 255 14.80 2.04 45.41
C SER A 255 14.91 2.84 44.13
N GLN A 256 15.99 3.62 44.00
CA GLN A 256 16.30 4.41 42.80
C GLN A 256 16.44 3.52 41.55
N HIS A 257 17.09 2.35 41.67
CA HIS A 257 17.23 1.43 40.54
C HIS A 257 15.89 0.89 40.06
N THR A 258 14.99 0.51 40.99
CA THR A 258 13.64 0.05 40.68
C THR A 258 12.83 1.18 40.05
N ASN A 259 12.95 2.41 40.54
CA ASN A 259 12.28 3.59 40.00
C ASN A 259 12.72 3.89 38.58
N ARG A 260 14.01 3.77 38.27
CA ARG A 260 14.52 3.95 36.90
C ARG A 260 13.93 2.89 35.93
N ALA A 261 13.92 1.62 36.32
CA ALA A 261 13.37 0.55 35.48
C ALA A 261 11.85 0.74 35.25
N LYS A 262 11.10 1.05 36.31
CA LYS A 262 9.66 1.32 36.21
C LYS A 262 9.35 2.57 35.37
N ALA A 263 10.07 3.67 35.59
CA ALA A 263 9.88 4.90 34.82
C ALA A 263 10.18 4.67 33.33
N MET A 264 11.22 3.86 33.01
CA MET A 264 11.55 3.49 31.63
C MET A 264 10.45 2.63 30.99
N GLN A 265 9.91 1.67 31.73
CA GLN A 265 8.80 0.84 31.25
C GLN A 265 7.55 1.68 30.97
N VAL A 266 7.18 2.59 31.89
CA VAL A 266 6.03 3.49 31.68
C VAL A 266 6.27 4.46 30.52
N LEU A 267 7.50 4.97 30.36
CA LEU A 267 7.87 5.81 29.24
C LEU A 267 7.67 5.06 27.91
N ARG A 268 8.17 3.82 27.82
CA ARG A 268 8.02 2.97 26.63
C ARG A 268 6.55 2.75 26.28
N THR A 269 5.70 2.46 27.27
CA THR A 269 4.24 2.31 27.08
C THR A 269 3.64 3.60 26.55
N ARG A 270 3.95 4.76 27.13
CA ARG A 270 3.39 6.04 26.68
C ARG A 270 3.85 6.43 25.28
N LEU A 271 5.09 6.16 24.93
CA LEU A 271 5.59 6.38 23.56
C LEU A 271 4.94 5.44 22.55
N TYR A 272 4.70 4.19 22.95
CA TYR A 272 3.94 3.23 22.13
C TYR A 272 2.52 3.72 21.88
N ASP A 273 1.80 4.15 22.94
CA ASP A 273 0.43 4.66 22.82
C ASP A 273 0.37 5.92 21.94
N LEU A 274 1.34 6.85 22.10
CA LEU A 274 1.43 8.05 21.25
C LEU A 274 1.61 7.68 19.77
N LYS A 275 2.58 6.83 19.48
CA LYS A 275 2.88 6.45 18.11
C LYS A 275 1.74 5.65 17.47
N ARG A 276 1.07 4.82 18.24
CA ARG A 276 -0.14 4.12 17.81
C ARG A 276 -1.26 5.09 17.48
N GLN A 277 -1.48 6.11 18.33
CA GLN A 277 -2.49 7.12 18.09
C GLN A 277 -2.19 7.94 16.83
N GLU A 278 -0.94 8.34 16.59
CA GLU A 278 -0.53 9.02 15.36
C GLU A 278 -0.82 8.18 14.11
N LEU A 279 -0.55 6.87 14.16
CA LEU A 279 -0.85 5.94 13.06
C LEU A 279 -2.36 5.77 12.86
N ASP A 280 -3.13 5.65 13.92
CA ASP A 280 -4.58 5.53 13.86
C ASP A 280 -5.22 6.81 13.28
N ASP A 281 -4.74 8.01 13.70
CA ASP A 281 -5.18 9.30 13.16
C ASP A 281 -4.84 9.44 11.66
N ALA A 282 -3.66 9.01 11.25
CA ALA A 282 -3.25 9.00 9.83
C ALA A 282 -4.10 8.03 9.00
N ARG A 283 -4.40 6.83 9.53
CA ARG A 283 -5.30 5.86 8.88
C ARG A 283 -6.72 6.40 8.75
N ASP A 284 -7.23 7.05 9.80
CA ASP A 284 -8.55 7.68 9.78
C ASP A 284 -8.64 8.82 8.76
N ALA A 285 -7.59 9.63 8.64
CA ALA A 285 -7.49 10.67 7.61
C ALA A 285 -7.48 10.08 6.19
N THR A 286 -6.69 9.03 5.96
CA THR A 286 -6.62 8.32 4.67
C THR A 286 -7.98 7.70 4.32
N ARG A 287 -8.60 6.97 5.26
CA ARG A 287 -9.94 6.38 5.08
C ARG A 287 -10.98 7.45 4.74
N LYS A 288 -10.97 8.56 5.47
CA LYS A 288 -11.91 9.67 5.23
C LYS A 288 -11.72 10.30 3.86
N GLY A 289 -10.48 10.41 3.39
CA GLY A 289 -10.16 10.87 2.03
C GLY A 289 -10.67 9.93 0.95
N GLN A 290 -10.56 8.61 1.14
CA GLN A 290 -11.01 7.58 0.19
C GLN A 290 -12.55 7.51 0.06
N VAL A 291 -13.26 7.65 1.18
CA VAL A 291 -14.72 7.42 1.25
C VAL A 291 -15.53 8.70 1.02
N GLY A 292 -14.93 9.87 1.23
CA GLY A 292 -15.63 11.16 1.11
C GLY A 292 -16.85 11.26 2.03
N SER A 293 -17.96 11.77 1.51
CA SER A 293 -19.24 11.85 2.24
C SER A 293 -20.04 10.53 2.21
N GLY A 294 -19.63 9.54 1.40
CA GLY A 294 -20.38 8.32 1.13
C GLY A 294 -21.67 8.56 0.32
N ASP A 295 -21.82 9.74 -0.27
CA ASP A 295 -22.96 10.03 -1.13
C ASP A 295 -22.83 9.31 -2.48
N ARG A 296 -23.97 8.80 -2.99
CA ARG A 296 -24.04 8.12 -4.29
C ARG A 296 -23.60 8.97 -5.49
N SER A 297 -23.47 10.28 -5.33
CA SER A 297 -22.95 11.19 -6.37
C SER A 297 -21.44 11.08 -6.54
N GLU A 298 -20.68 10.74 -5.48
CA GLU A 298 -19.23 10.60 -5.47
C GLU A 298 -18.73 9.23 -5.94
N ARG A 299 -19.59 8.49 -6.65
CA ARG A 299 -19.32 7.13 -7.09
C ARG A 299 -18.07 6.98 -7.96
N ILE A 300 -17.27 6.00 -7.65
CA ILE A 300 -16.19 5.52 -8.52
C ILE A 300 -16.72 4.49 -9.53
N ARG A 301 -17.64 3.61 -9.10
CA ARG A 301 -18.17 2.51 -9.94
C ARG A 301 -19.67 2.35 -9.77
N THR A 302 -20.36 2.01 -10.87
CA THR A 302 -21.80 1.73 -10.88
C THR A 302 -22.07 0.31 -11.38
N TYR A 303 -22.82 -0.45 -10.58
CA TYR A 303 -23.31 -1.79 -10.86
C TYR A 303 -24.79 -1.69 -11.28
N ASN A 304 -25.06 -1.86 -12.56
CA ASN A 304 -26.41 -1.73 -13.12
C ASN A 304 -26.95 -3.13 -13.46
N PHE A 305 -27.75 -3.68 -12.55
CA PHE A 305 -28.32 -5.01 -12.69
C PHE A 305 -29.31 -5.14 -13.85
N PRO A 306 -30.25 -4.22 -14.06
CA PRO A 306 -31.16 -4.30 -15.21
C PRO A 306 -30.50 -4.33 -16.57
N GLN A 307 -29.31 -3.73 -16.68
CA GLN A 307 -28.55 -3.67 -17.93
C GLN A 307 -27.39 -4.66 -17.96
N GLY A 308 -27.15 -5.44 -16.89
CA GLY A 308 -26.07 -6.42 -16.80
C GLY A 308 -24.67 -5.82 -16.96
N ARG A 309 -24.49 -4.54 -16.60
CA ARG A 309 -23.24 -3.81 -16.82
C ARG A 309 -22.66 -3.20 -15.56
N VAL A 310 -21.32 -3.08 -15.55
CA VAL A 310 -20.56 -2.34 -14.54
C VAL A 310 -19.79 -1.24 -15.26
N THR A 311 -19.83 -0.02 -14.72
CA THR A 311 -19.11 1.14 -15.27
C THR A 311 -18.20 1.73 -14.21
N ASP A 312 -16.89 1.79 -14.49
CA ASP A 312 -15.95 2.57 -13.72
C ASP A 312 -15.87 3.98 -14.29
N HIS A 313 -16.23 4.98 -13.46
CA HIS A 313 -16.35 6.36 -13.90
C HIS A 313 -15.03 7.11 -13.94
N ARG A 314 -13.99 6.62 -13.31
CA ARG A 314 -12.65 7.23 -13.30
C ARG A 314 -11.99 7.15 -14.66
N ILE A 315 -12.17 6.01 -15.33
CA ILE A 315 -11.58 5.70 -16.63
C ILE A 315 -12.63 5.53 -17.75
N ASN A 316 -13.92 5.77 -17.44
CA ASN A 316 -15.05 5.59 -18.35
C ASN A 316 -15.13 4.18 -18.99
N LEU A 317 -14.64 3.15 -18.29
CA LEU A 317 -14.71 1.76 -18.76
C LEU A 317 -16.04 1.14 -18.37
N THR A 318 -16.75 0.54 -19.35
CA THR A 318 -18.01 -0.18 -19.14
C THR A 318 -17.88 -1.62 -19.61
N LEU A 319 -18.14 -2.56 -18.71
CA LEU A 319 -18.13 -4.00 -19.00
C LEU A 319 -19.56 -4.55 -18.87
N TYR A 320 -20.00 -5.33 -19.88
CA TYR A 320 -21.31 -5.98 -19.91
C TYR A 320 -21.23 -7.42 -19.37
N LYS A 321 -20.54 -7.59 -18.25
CA LYS A 321 -20.32 -8.88 -17.58
C LYS A 321 -20.55 -8.80 -16.06
N LEU A 322 -21.63 -8.11 -15.64
CA LEU A 322 -21.95 -7.86 -14.24
C LEU A 322 -21.88 -9.12 -13.38
N ASP A 323 -22.47 -10.24 -13.85
CA ASP A 323 -22.49 -11.49 -13.09
C ASP A 323 -21.09 -12.04 -12.85
N GLN A 324 -20.18 -11.93 -13.83
CA GLN A 324 -18.80 -12.37 -13.71
C GLN A 324 -18.04 -11.47 -12.72
N VAL A 325 -18.24 -10.16 -12.81
CA VAL A 325 -17.67 -9.18 -11.88
C VAL A 325 -18.10 -9.50 -10.45
N MET A 326 -19.38 -9.77 -10.20
CA MET A 326 -19.90 -10.15 -8.88
C MET A 326 -19.40 -11.52 -8.41
N GLN A 327 -18.83 -12.33 -9.30
CA GLN A 327 -18.13 -13.58 -8.98
C GLN A 327 -16.62 -13.40 -8.79
N GLY A 328 -16.12 -12.15 -8.77
CA GLY A 328 -14.72 -11.83 -8.54
C GLY A 328 -13.87 -11.67 -9.80
N ASP A 329 -14.46 -11.49 -10.99
CA ASP A 329 -13.71 -11.16 -12.21
C ASP A 329 -13.50 -9.64 -12.29
N LEU A 330 -12.47 -9.13 -11.60
CA LEU A 330 -12.11 -7.71 -11.54
C LEU A 330 -10.87 -7.36 -12.37
N ASP A 331 -10.21 -8.33 -12.97
CA ASP A 331 -8.88 -8.16 -13.57
C ASP A 331 -8.86 -7.07 -14.63
N GLU A 332 -9.85 -7.02 -15.52
CA GLU A 332 -9.92 -6.02 -16.59
C GLU A 332 -10.07 -4.57 -16.08
N PHE A 333 -10.80 -4.39 -14.96
CA PHE A 333 -10.85 -3.06 -14.30
C PHE A 333 -9.52 -2.70 -13.67
N ILE A 334 -8.87 -3.64 -12.98
CA ILE A 334 -7.60 -3.41 -12.28
C ILE A 334 -6.50 -3.11 -13.28
N GLU A 335 -6.41 -3.86 -14.37
CA GLU A 335 -5.44 -3.63 -15.45
C GLU A 335 -5.62 -2.25 -16.07
N ALA A 336 -6.85 -1.86 -16.38
CA ALA A 336 -7.14 -0.56 -16.96
C ALA A 336 -6.86 0.60 -16.00
N LEU A 337 -7.16 0.44 -14.71
CA LEU A 337 -6.88 1.44 -13.67
C LEU A 337 -5.38 1.55 -13.41
N THR A 338 -4.66 0.43 -13.38
CA THR A 338 -3.21 0.41 -13.26
C THR A 338 -2.55 1.11 -14.45
N ALA A 339 -3.01 0.85 -15.66
CA ALA A 339 -2.51 1.52 -16.87
C ALA A 339 -2.78 3.03 -16.84
N ALA A 340 -3.94 3.46 -16.34
CA ALA A 340 -4.28 4.87 -16.20
C ALA A 340 -3.39 5.57 -15.14
N ASP A 341 -3.18 4.96 -13.97
CA ASP A 341 -2.29 5.46 -12.92
C ASP A 341 -0.84 5.56 -13.41
N GLN A 342 -0.37 4.55 -14.13
CA GLN A 342 0.96 4.58 -14.75
C GLN A 342 1.10 5.71 -15.78
N ALA A 343 0.07 5.93 -16.60
CA ALA A 343 0.07 7.01 -17.60
C ALA A 343 0.08 8.40 -16.94
N GLU A 344 -0.65 8.58 -15.84
CA GLU A 344 -0.65 9.82 -15.06
C GLU A 344 0.74 10.09 -14.45
N LYS A 345 1.33 9.09 -13.80
CA LYS A 345 2.68 9.19 -13.23
C LYS A 345 3.76 9.46 -14.29
N LEU A 346 3.62 8.87 -15.49
CA LEU A 346 4.51 9.17 -16.62
C LEU A 346 4.39 10.62 -17.08
N ALA A 347 3.16 11.15 -17.16
CA ALA A 347 2.94 12.54 -17.54
C ALA A 347 3.50 13.54 -16.51
N GLU A 348 3.57 13.17 -15.24
CA GLU A 348 4.21 13.99 -14.19
C GLU A 348 5.74 13.99 -14.27
N LEU A 349 6.35 12.94 -14.83
CA LEU A 349 7.80 12.82 -14.99
C LEU A 349 8.34 13.54 -16.23
N ASP A 350 7.49 13.84 -17.20
CA ASP A 350 7.82 14.50 -18.48
C ASP A 350 7.16 15.90 -18.49
N PRO A 351 7.79 16.95 -17.87
CA PRO A 351 7.26 18.30 -17.81
C PRO A 351 7.39 19.04 -19.13
#